data_58f9ef052afdebf80c0e0f10f5f7e2dc
#
_entry.id   58f9ef052afdebf80c0e0f10f5f7e2dc
#
_cell.length_a   1.000
_cell.length_b   1.000
_cell.length_c   1.000
_cell.angle_alpha   90.00
_cell.angle_beta   90.00
_cell.angle_gamma   90.00
#
_symmetry.space_group_name_H-M   'P 1'
#
loop_
_entity.id
_entity.type
_entity.pdbx_description
1 polymer ?
#
loop_
_entity_poly.entity_id
_entity_poly.type
_entity_poly.pdbx_seq_one_letter_code
_entity_poly.pdbx_strand_id
1 'polypeptide(L)'
;MLRFFGILLALLLSACASSKIVPLQTRPILPEQSTFAFNGRVATLHDGERSSAGVRWSHQGIDDEILLLAPLGQTAARIHSDAAGVSLEASGKYYAALNAEALTEDVLGWRLPMAGLRYWVLALPAAGSQAEIERDTQGRVSVLRQDGWEIRYLRYATEEPNSLPLRLNLQRNGTEIKLFIDEWETQ
;
A
#
# COMPACT_ATOMS: atom_id res chain seq x y z
N MET A 1 -54.67 35.87 -3.92
CA MET A 1 -53.21 35.89 -3.53
C MET A 1 -52.69 34.57 -2.99
N LEU A 2 -53.40 33.46 -3.11
CA LEU A 2 -53.01 32.16 -2.51
C LEU A 2 -52.46 31.12 -3.51
N ARG A 3 -52.35 31.45 -4.78
CA ARG A 3 -51.91 30.55 -5.86
C ARG A 3 -50.43 30.70 -6.28
N PHE A 4 -49.75 31.76 -5.86
CA PHE A 4 -48.34 32.02 -6.17
C PHE A 4 -47.34 31.46 -5.15
N PHE A 5 -47.81 31.09 -3.97
CA PHE A 5 -46.95 30.57 -2.88
C PHE A 5 -46.60 29.08 -3.05
N GLY A 6 -47.38 28.34 -3.83
CA GLY A 6 -47.17 26.89 -4.07
C GLY A 6 -46.07 26.57 -5.09
N ILE A 7 -45.73 27.50 -5.99
CA ILE A 7 -44.73 27.25 -7.06
C ILE A 7 -43.31 27.54 -6.61
N LEU A 8 -43.11 28.37 -5.58
CA LEU A 8 -41.77 28.70 -5.07
C LEU A 8 -41.16 27.61 -4.19
N LEU A 9 -41.98 26.70 -3.62
CA LEU A 9 -41.51 25.63 -2.73
C LEU A 9 -41.07 24.38 -3.51
N ALA A 10 -41.42 24.23 -4.79
CA ALA A 10 -41.08 23.07 -5.62
C ALA A 10 -39.68 23.17 -6.28
N LEU A 11 -38.97 24.28 -6.16
CA LEU A 11 -37.68 24.54 -6.83
C LEU A 11 -36.43 24.28 -5.95
N LEU A 12 -36.60 23.85 -4.70
CA LEU A 12 -35.48 23.68 -3.76
C LEU A 12 -35.01 22.24 -3.55
N LEU A 13 -35.53 21.26 -4.30
CA LEU A 13 -35.20 19.83 -4.11
C LEU A 13 -34.34 19.21 -5.22
N SER A 14 -33.71 20.01 -6.07
CA SER A 14 -32.83 19.51 -7.15
C SER A 14 -31.33 19.62 -6.78
N ALA A 15 -30.99 19.34 -5.53
CA ALA A 15 -29.59 19.08 -5.17
C ALA A 15 -29.26 17.61 -5.47
N CYS A 16 -29.20 17.24 -6.76
CA CYS A 16 -28.57 16.00 -7.17
C CYS A 16 -27.08 16.08 -6.82
N ALA A 17 -26.67 15.33 -5.80
CA ALA A 17 -25.27 15.04 -5.55
C ALA A 17 -24.71 14.32 -6.78
N SER A 18 -24.03 15.07 -7.65
CA SER A 18 -23.26 14.50 -8.75
C SER A 18 -22.08 13.76 -8.17
N SER A 19 -22.24 12.46 -7.91
CA SER A 19 -21.12 11.56 -7.72
C SER A 19 -20.27 11.63 -8.98
N LYS A 20 -19.12 12.28 -8.92
CA LYS A 20 -18.14 12.25 -10.00
C LYS A 20 -17.66 10.81 -10.15
N ILE A 21 -18.26 10.08 -11.09
CA ILE A 21 -17.68 8.82 -11.59
C ILE A 21 -16.38 9.24 -12.26
N VAL A 22 -15.26 9.03 -11.57
CA VAL A 22 -13.93 9.20 -12.17
C VAL A 22 -13.82 8.13 -13.26
N PRO A 23 -13.58 8.52 -14.52
CA PRO A 23 -13.40 7.55 -15.60
C PRO A 23 -12.31 6.57 -15.22
N LEU A 24 -12.44 5.31 -15.62
CA LEU A 24 -11.42 4.27 -15.51
C LEU A 24 -10.13 4.81 -16.15
N GLN A 25 -9.28 5.43 -15.33
CA GLN A 25 -7.96 5.83 -15.82
C GLN A 25 -7.20 4.54 -16.12
N THR A 26 -6.63 4.47 -17.30
CA THR A 26 -5.74 3.40 -17.73
C THR A 26 -4.76 3.14 -16.60
N ARG A 27 -4.83 1.95 -15.98
CA ARG A 27 -3.99 1.60 -14.82
C ARG A 27 -2.54 1.79 -15.18
N PRO A 28 -1.74 2.50 -14.39
CA PRO A 28 -0.31 2.43 -14.55
C PRO A 28 0.09 0.98 -14.26
N ILE A 29 0.52 0.29 -15.30
CA ILE A 29 1.19 -1.00 -15.19
C ILE A 29 2.59 -0.64 -14.71
N LEU A 30 3.04 -1.22 -13.59
CA LEU A 30 4.47 -1.18 -13.27
C LEU A 30 5.19 -1.75 -14.49
N PRO A 31 6.11 -1.00 -15.12
CA PRO A 31 6.89 -1.58 -16.20
C PRO A 31 7.56 -2.85 -15.69
N GLU A 32 7.67 -3.89 -16.54
CA GLU A 32 8.42 -5.10 -16.20
C GLU A 32 9.88 -4.82 -15.78
N GLN A 33 10.36 -3.63 -16.07
CA GLN A 33 11.68 -3.10 -15.71
C GLN A 33 11.64 -2.10 -14.54
N SER A 34 10.53 -2.02 -13.80
CA SER A 34 10.48 -1.13 -12.64
C SER A 34 11.52 -1.58 -11.62
N THR A 35 12.23 -0.62 -11.09
CA THR A 35 13.25 -0.83 -10.08
C THR A 35 13.08 0.21 -8.99
N PHE A 36 13.07 -0.22 -7.75
CA PHE A 36 13.15 0.68 -6.60
C PHE A 36 13.87 0.00 -5.44
N ALA A 37 14.45 0.80 -4.58
CA ALA A 37 14.91 0.33 -3.29
C ALA A 37 14.69 1.40 -2.22
N PHE A 38 14.48 0.97 -0.99
CA PHE A 38 14.40 1.88 0.15
C PHE A 38 14.85 1.22 1.45
N ASN A 39 15.23 2.07 2.39
CA ASN A 39 15.45 1.74 3.79
C ASN A 39 14.36 2.38 4.63
N GLY A 40 13.96 1.70 5.72
CA GLY A 40 12.90 2.22 6.57
C GLY A 40 12.59 1.34 7.77
N ARG A 41 11.37 1.48 8.26
CA ARG A 41 10.85 0.72 9.41
C ARG A 41 9.43 0.27 9.14
N VAL A 42 9.13 -0.93 9.56
CA VAL A 42 7.77 -1.49 9.55
C VAL A 42 7.31 -1.74 10.98
N ALA A 43 6.06 -1.42 11.27
CA ALA A 43 5.38 -1.82 12.50
C ALA A 43 4.06 -2.48 12.13
N THR A 44 3.74 -3.58 12.80
CA THR A 44 2.52 -4.34 12.58
C THR A 44 1.72 -4.46 13.87
N LEU A 45 0.41 -4.48 13.74
CA LEU A 45 -0.53 -4.87 14.77
C LEU A 45 -1.47 -5.92 14.16
N HIS A 46 -1.50 -7.11 14.72
CA HIS A 46 -2.37 -8.21 14.31
C HIS A 46 -2.84 -8.96 15.55
N ASP A 47 -4.16 -9.14 15.70
CA ASP A 47 -4.78 -9.80 16.86
C ASP A 47 -4.31 -9.29 18.24
N GLY A 48 -4.00 -7.98 18.33
CA GLY A 48 -3.52 -7.32 19.53
C GLY A 48 -2.00 -7.44 19.75
N GLU A 49 -1.31 -8.27 19.00
CA GLU A 49 0.14 -8.39 19.02
C GLU A 49 0.82 -7.31 18.19
N ARG A 50 1.88 -6.73 18.72
CA ARG A 50 2.65 -5.67 18.07
C ARG A 50 4.06 -6.15 17.77
N SER A 51 4.50 -5.91 16.56
CA SER A 51 5.88 -6.16 16.13
C SER A 51 6.44 -4.94 15.42
N SER A 52 7.76 -4.78 15.43
CA SER A 52 8.44 -3.75 14.64
C SER A 52 9.84 -4.21 14.27
N ALA A 53 10.29 -3.79 13.09
CA ALA A 53 11.62 -4.10 12.58
C ALA A 53 12.11 -2.96 11.66
N GLY A 54 13.40 -2.85 11.49
CA GLY A 54 13.96 -2.16 10.34
C GLY A 54 13.58 -2.93 9.07
N VAL A 55 13.41 -2.25 7.96
CA VAL A 55 13.13 -2.86 6.66
C VAL A 55 14.07 -2.29 5.62
N ARG A 56 14.66 -3.18 4.82
CA ARG A 56 15.28 -2.83 3.55
C ARG A 56 14.59 -3.62 2.46
N TRP A 57 14.10 -2.95 1.44
CA TRP A 57 13.43 -3.60 0.31
C TRP A 57 14.08 -3.15 -0.98
N SER A 58 14.49 -4.11 -1.80
CA SER A 58 14.88 -3.91 -3.19
C SER A 58 13.92 -4.68 -4.10
N HIS A 59 13.49 -4.04 -5.17
CA HIS A 59 12.62 -4.56 -6.21
C HIS A 59 13.23 -4.33 -7.57
N GLN A 60 13.28 -5.38 -8.40
CA GLN A 60 13.77 -5.31 -9.77
C GLN A 60 12.92 -6.20 -10.68
N GLY A 61 12.03 -5.58 -11.46
CA GLY A 61 11.11 -6.30 -12.35
C GLY A 61 10.12 -7.17 -11.59
N ILE A 62 10.35 -8.47 -11.53
CA ILE A 62 9.53 -9.43 -10.79
C ILE A 62 10.17 -9.86 -9.47
N ASP A 63 11.44 -9.54 -9.28
CA ASP A 63 12.22 -9.97 -8.13
C ASP A 63 12.11 -8.98 -6.98
N ASP A 64 11.90 -9.50 -5.77
CA ASP A 64 11.92 -8.72 -4.53
C ASP A 64 12.85 -9.36 -3.51
N GLU A 65 13.63 -8.54 -2.84
CA GLU A 65 14.32 -8.90 -1.61
C GLU A 65 13.90 -7.95 -0.48
N ILE A 66 13.33 -8.51 0.59
CA ILE A 66 12.98 -7.76 1.79
C ILE A 66 13.77 -8.31 2.96
N LEU A 67 14.56 -7.46 3.60
CA LEU A 67 15.27 -7.77 4.83
C LEU A 67 14.54 -7.11 6.00
N LEU A 68 14.13 -7.91 6.98
CA LEU A 68 13.67 -7.42 8.27
C LEU A 68 14.84 -7.41 9.23
N LEU A 69 15.12 -6.25 9.83
CA LEU A 69 16.30 -6.00 10.63
C LEU A 69 15.92 -5.87 12.11
N ALA A 70 16.64 -6.58 12.96
CA ALA A 70 16.59 -6.42 14.40
C ALA A 70 17.17 -5.04 14.82
N PRO A 71 16.93 -4.57 16.07
CA PRO A 71 17.37 -3.24 16.55
C PRO A 71 18.86 -2.92 16.36
N LEU A 72 19.71 -3.95 16.33
CA LEU A 72 21.16 -3.79 16.11
C LEU A 72 21.57 -3.93 14.64
N GLY A 73 20.61 -3.91 13.69
CA GLY A 73 20.85 -4.00 12.25
C GLY A 73 21.13 -5.42 11.72
N GLN A 74 21.05 -6.45 12.57
CA GLN A 74 21.19 -7.83 12.13
C GLN A 74 19.93 -8.26 11.38
N THR A 75 20.10 -9.06 10.32
CA THR A 75 18.95 -9.62 9.58
C THR A 75 18.23 -10.64 10.45
N ALA A 76 17.00 -10.33 10.84
CA ALA A 76 16.10 -11.21 11.58
C ALA A 76 15.31 -12.14 10.66
N ALA A 77 14.91 -11.62 9.48
CA ALA A 77 14.27 -12.40 8.43
C ALA A 77 14.62 -11.83 7.05
N ARG A 78 14.69 -12.72 6.07
CA ARG A 78 14.85 -12.40 4.65
C ARG A 78 13.69 -13.01 3.87
N ILE A 79 13.00 -12.21 3.10
CA ILE A 79 11.96 -12.66 2.17
C ILE A 79 12.49 -12.40 0.76
N HIS A 80 12.49 -13.43 -0.07
CA HIS A 80 12.81 -13.33 -1.48
C HIS A 80 11.62 -13.84 -2.30
N SER A 81 11.25 -13.12 -3.34
CA SER A 81 10.16 -13.48 -4.25
C SER A 81 10.61 -13.27 -5.68
N ASP A 82 10.42 -14.29 -6.52
CA ASP A 82 10.76 -14.29 -7.94
C ASP A 82 9.72 -15.08 -8.76
N ALA A 83 10.05 -15.42 -10.01
CA ALA A 83 9.18 -16.22 -10.88
C ALA A 83 8.93 -17.66 -10.38
N ALA A 84 9.82 -18.20 -9.54
CA ALA A 84 9.71 -19.56 -9.00
C ALA A 84 8.81 -19.62 -7.76
N GLY A 85 8.58 -18.47 -7.08
CA GLY A 85 7.75 -18.39 -5.90
C GLY A 85 8.32 -17.43 -4.85
N VAL A 86 8.08 -17.75 -3.59
CA VAL A 86 8.55 -16.98 -2.45
C VAL A 86 9.29 -17.86 -1.47
N SER A 87 10.39 -17.35 -0.94
CA SER A 87 11.13 -17.96 0.16
C SER A 87 11.25 -17.00 1.33
N LEU A 88 11.39 -17.56 2.53
CA LEU A 88 11.60 -16.84 3.77
C LEU A 88 12.65 -17.56 4.60
N GLU A 89 13.68 -16.83 4.98
CA GLU A 89 14.67 -17.27 5.97
C GLU A 89 14.44 -16.51 7.28
N ALA A 90 14.24 -17.23 8.36
CA ALA A 90 14.11 -16.64 9.71
C ALA A 90 14.60 -17.61 10.76
N SER A 91 15.33 -17.11 11.76
CA SER A 91 15.84 -17.91 12.88
C SER A 91 16.65 -19.15 12.45
N GLY A 92 17.42 -19.05 11.35
CA GLY A 92 18.21 -20.15 10.78
C GLY A 92 17.42 -21.25 10.07
N LYS A 93 16.12 -21.04 9.84
CA LYS A 93 15.24 -21.93 9.09
C LYS A 93 14.88 -21.31 7.74
N TYR A 94 14.71 -22.18 6.75
CA TYR A 94 14.30 -21.82 5.39
C TYR A 94 12.91 -22.37 5.10
N TYR A 95 12.04 -21.52 4.56
CA TYR A 95 10.68 -21.85 4.16
C TYR A 95 10.47 -21.40 2.72
N ALA A 96 9.67 -22.12 1.95
CA ALA A 96 9.30 -21.74 0.59
C ALA A 96 7.84 -22.07 0.30
N ALA A 97 7.19 -21.23 -0.48
CA ALA A 97 5.81 -21.41 -0.92
C ALA A 97 5.54 -20.67 -2.23
N LEU A 98 4.41 -20.96 -2.86
CA LEU A 98 3.93 -20.20 -4.02
C LEU A 98 3.21 -18.89 -3.62
N ASN A 99 2.84 -18.76 -2.34
CA ASN A 99 2.05 -17.64 -1.82
C ASN A 99 2.75 -16.99 -0.62
N ALA A 100 3.16 -15.74 -0.79
CA ALA A 100 3.87 -14.97 0.24
C ALA A 100 3.01 -14.66 1.47
N GLU A 101 1.71 -14.43 1.29
CA GLU A 101 0.81 -14.09 2.40
C GLU A 101 0.67 -15.24 3.39
N ALA A 102 0.44 -16.47 2.90
CA ALA A 102 0.34 -17.65 3.76
C ALA A 102 1.68 -17.95 4.44
N LEU A 103 2.78 -17.87 3.68
CA LEU A 103 4.12 -18.13 4.22
C LEU A 103 4.49 -17.16 5.35
N THR A 104 4.22 -15.88 5.15
CA THR A 104 4.55 -14.87 6.16
C THR A 104 3.63 -14.92 7.38
N GLU A 105 2.36 -15.32 7.21
CA GLU A 105 1.46 -15.56 8.34
C GLU A 105 1.96 -16.71 9.22
N ASP A 106 2.35 -17.83 8.62
CA ASP A 106 2.82 -19.01 9.35
C ASP A 106 4.14 -18.75 10.09
N VAL A 107 5.03 -17.92 9.55
CA VAL A 107 6.38 -17.73 10.09
C VAL A 107 6.53 -16.43 10.87
N LEU A 108 5.89 -15.33 10.42
CA LEU A 108 6.03 -14.00 11.03
C LEU A 108 4.80 -13.60 11.85
N GLY A 109 3.70 -14.40 11.81
CA GLY A 109 2.45 -14.12 12.52
C GLY A 109 1.57 -13.06 11.87
N TRP A 110 1.86 -12.66 10.63
CA TRP A 110 1.03 -11.69 9.88
C TRP A 110 1.22 -11.86 8.37
N ARG A 111 0.20 -11.47 7.60
CA ARG A 111 0.17 -11.59 6.13
C ARG A 111 0.83 -10.39 5.47
N LEU A 112 1.90 -10.61 4.73
CA LEU A 112 2.54 -9.59 3.89
C LEU A 112 1.87 -9.56 2.50
N PRO A 113 1.09 -8.53 2.14
CA PRO A 113 0.37 -8.45 0.87
C PRO A 113 1.33 -8.07 -0.29
N MET A 114 2.31 -8.92 -0.59
CA MET A 114 3.40 -8.65 -1.53
C MET A 114 2.92 -8.19 -2.89
N ALA A 115 1.88 -8.85 -3.44
CA ALA A 115 1.37 -8.54 -4.77
C ALA A 115 0.85 -7.09 -4.89
N GLY A 116 0.23 -6.56 -3.84
CA GLY A 116 -0.24 -5.18 -3.76
C GLY A 116 0.85 -4.19 -3.35
N LEU A 117 1.66 -4.58 -2.38
CA LEU A 117 2.66 -3.69 -1.77
C LEU A 117 3.65 -3.11 -2.78
N ARG A 118 4.08 -3.87 -3.78
CA ARG A 118 4.97 -3.40 -4.87
C ARG A 118 4.46 -2.12 -5.54
N TYR A 119 3.14 -2.00 -5.68
CA TYR A 119 2.47 -0.85 -6.27
C TYR A 119 2.16 0.22 -5.21
N TRP A 120 1.63 -0.21 -4.06
CA TRP A 120 1.15 0.71 -3.05
C TRP A 120 2.28 1.54 -2.41
N VAL A 121 3.49 1.00 -2.29
CA VAL A 121 4.65 1.79 -1.82
C VAL A 121 4.99 2.95 -2.76
N LEU A 122 4.61 2.85 -4.04
CA LEU A 122 4.77 3.89 -5.05
C LEU A 122 3.50 4.77 -5.22
N ALA A 123 2.49 4.62 -4.35
CA ALA A 123 1.18 5.25 -4.48
C ALA A 123 0.45 4.90 -5.80
N LEU A 124 0.65 3.70 -6.32
CA LEU A 124 0.02 3.17 -7.53
C LEU A 124 -0.96 2.06 -7.18
N PRO A 125 -2.08 1.92 -7.91
CA PRO A 125 -2.95 0.75 -7.76
C PRO A 125 -2.29 -0.49 -8.38
N ALA A 126 -2.43 -1.63 -7.71
CA ALA A 126 -1.99 -2.91 -8.25
C ALA A 126 -2.78 -3.30 -9.50
N ALA A 127 -2.14 -4.01 -10.44
CA ALA A 127 -2.81 -4.56 -11.61
C ALA A 127 -3.77 -5.70 -11.21
N GLY A 128 -4.81 -5.93 -12.01
CA GLY A 128 -5.70 -7.11 -11.86
C GLY A 128 -6.98 -6.88 -11.08
N SER A 129 -7.08 -5.89 -10.19
CA SER A 129 -8.28 -5.57 -9.41
C SER A 129 -8.67 -4.10 -9.51
N GLN A 130 -9.93 -3.77 -9.17
CA GLN A 130 -10.38 -2.39 -9.10
C GLN A 130 -9.81 -1.69 -7.87
N ALA A 131 -9.49 -0.40 -8.01
CA ALA A 131 -9.04 0.45 -6.92
C ALA A 131 -9.88 1.73 -6.84
N GLU A 132 -10.18 2.16 -5.62
CA GLU A 132 -10.72 3.49 -5.33
C GLU A 132 -9.58 4.37 -4.85
N ILE A 133 -9.48 5.58 -5.41
CA ILE A 133 -8.38 6.49 -5.13
C ILE A 133 -8.93 7.87 -4.77
N GLU A 134 -8.56 8.35 -3.58
CA GLU A 134 -8.74 9.73 -3.17
C GLU A 134 -7.42 10.49 -3.31
N ARG A 135 -7.50 11.77 -3.66
CA ARG A 135 -6.31 12.62 -3.81
C ARG A 135 -6.39 13.84 -2.92
N ASP A 136 -5.23 14.31 -2.48
CA ASP A 136 -5.11 15.56 -1.75
C ASP A 136 -5.19 16.79 -2.69
N THR A 137 -5.06 17.98 -2.13
CA THR A 137 -5.11 19.26 -2.85
C THR A 137 -3.94 19.45 -3.82
N GLN A 138 -2.85 18.72 -3.65
CA GLN A 138 -1.68 18.69 -4.54
C GLN A 138 -1.79 17.62 -5.64
N GLY A 139 -2.88 16.83 -5.66
CA GLY A 139 -3.10 15.76 -6.64
C GLY A 139 -2.44 14.43 -6.29
N ARG A 140 -1.74 14.33 -5.13
CA ARG A 140 -1.13 13.08 -4.65
C ARG A 140 -2.21 12.15 -4.09
N VAL A 141 -1.98 10.85 -4.12
CA VAL A 141 -2.89 9.87 -3.52
C VAL A 141 -2.92 10.06 -2.00
N SER A 142 -4.07 10.31 -1.42
CA SER A 142 -4.27 10.38 0.04
C SER A 142 -4.78 9.07 0.62
N VAL A 143 -5.69 8.41 -0.10
CA VAL A 143 -6.21 7.08 0.25
C VAL A 143 -6.32 6.24 -1.01
N LEU A 144 -5.93 4.98 -0.92
CA LEU A 144 -6.15 3.96 -1.93
C LEU A 144 -6.84 2.77 -1.27
N ARG A 145 -7.96 2.30 -1.84
CA ARG A 145 -8.65 1.08 -1.40
C ARG A 145 -8.61 0.06 -2.50
N GLN A 146 -8.07 -1.12 -2.20
CA GLN A 146 -7.91 -2.20 -3.16
C GLN A 146 -7.77 -3.54 -2.45
N ASP A 147 -8.39 -4.59 -2.97
CA ASP A 147 -8.31 -5.97 -2.47
C ASP A 147 -8.64 -6.10 -0.97
N GLY A 148 -9.57 -5.24 -0.49
CA GLY A 148 -9.96 -5.16 0.90
C GLY A 148 -8.99 -4.41 1.81
N TRP A 149 -7.87 -3.94 1.29
CA TRP A 149 -6.95 -3.05 1.99
C TRP A 149 -7.35 -1.59 1.83
N GLU A 150 -7.21 -0.82 2.91
CA GLU A 150 -7.20 0.64 2.88
C GLU A 150 -5.78 1.12 3.17
N ILE A 151 -5.20 1.84 2.23
CA ILE A 151 -3.86 2.39 2.30
C ILE A 151 -3.98 3.91 2.42
N ARG A 152 -3.54 4.47 3.55
CA ARG A 152 -3.49 5.91 3.81
C ARG A 152 -2.07 6.41 3.67
N TYR A 153 -1.88 7.42 2.84
CA TYR A 153 -0.59 8.07 2.61
C TYR A 153 -0.50 9.31 3.49
N LEU A 154 0.35 9.25 4.52
CA LEU A 154 0.41 10.27 5.58
C LEU A 154 1.52 11.30 5.35
N ARG A 155 2.53 10.95 4.55
CA ARG A 155 3.64 11.83 4.23
C ARG A 155 4.25 11.44 2.89
N TYR A 156 4.67 12.45 2.15
CA TYR A 156 5.39 12.36 0.89
C TYR A 156 6.75 13.06 1.00
N ALA A 157 7.68 12.74 0.10
CA ALA A 157 9.03 13.32 0.08
C ALA A 157 8.99 14.80 -0.30
N THR A 158 8.11 15.18 -1.24
CA THR A 158 7.93 16.56 -1.73
C THR A 158 6.44 16.88 -1.87
N GLU A 159 6.12 18.13 -2.21
CA GLU A 159 4.76 18.59 -2.51
C GLU A 159 4.32 18.28 -3.96
N GLU A 160 5.18 17.70 -4.79
CA GLU A 160 4.89 17.41 -6.19
C GLU A 160 3.85 16.26 -6.31
N PRO A 161 2.98 16.29 -7.34
CA PRO A 161 1.94 15.27 -7.53
C PRO A 161 2.45 13.84 -7.70
N ASN A 162 3.67 13.66 -8.22
CA ASN A 162 4.36 12.39 -8.45
C ASN A 162 5.40 12.06 -7.37
N SER A 163 5.36 12.76 -6.23
CA SER A 163 6.27 12.51 -5.12
C SER A 163 6.13 11.09 -4.58
N LEU A 164 7.23 10.51 -4.13
CA LEU A 164 7.24 9.19 -3.51
C LEU A 164 6.76 9.26 -2.05
N PRO A 165 5.96 8.28 -1.60
CA PRO A 165 5.52 8.21 -0.21
C PRO A 165 6.68 7.99 0.77
N LEU A 166 6.58 8.60 1.95
CA LEU A 166 7.50 8.35 3.07
C LEU A 166 6.79 7.70 4.27
N ARG A 167 5.46 7.76 4.33
CA ARG A 167 4.71 7.18 5.43
C ARG A 167 3.37 6.67 4.96
N LEU A 168 3.15 5.37 5.15
CA LEU A 168 1.93 4.68 4.79
C LEU A 168 1.36 3.96 6.00
N ASN A 169 0.03 3.90 6.06
CA ASN A 169 -0.71 3.05 6.99
C ASN A 169 -1.65 2.17 6.18
N LEU A 170 -1.49 0.85 6.27
CA LEU A 170 -2.32 -0.14 5.59
C LEU A 170 -3.17 -0.87 6.63
N GLN A 171 -4.46 -1.03 6.34
CA GLN A 171 -5.40 -1.68 7.25
C GLN A 171 -6.28 -2.67 6.49
N ARG A 172 -6.49 -3.86 7.09
CA ARG A 172 -7.42 -4.89 6.62
C ARG A 172 -7.77 -5.84 7.75
N ASN A 173 -9.06 -6.04 8.04
CA ASN A 173 -9.57 -7.09 8.92
C ASN A 173 -8.81 -7.22 10.27
N GLY A 174 -8.62 -6.10 10.97
CA GLY A 174 -7.91 -6.08 12.26
C GLY A 174 -6.39 -6.11 12.17
N THR A 175 -5.83 -6.25 10.97
CA THR A 175 -4.39 -6.09 10.74
C THR A 175 -4.07 -4.64 10.36
N GLU A 176 -3.07 -4.07 11.00
CA GLU A 176 -2.50 -2.76 10.68
C GLU A 176 -1.01 -2.90 10.37
N ILE A 177 -0.56 -2.32 9.26
CA ILE A 177 0.85 -2.25 8.87
C ILE A 177 1.21 -0.78 8.68
N LYS A 178 2.17 -0.30 9.45
CA LYS A 178 2.74 1.06 9.31
C LYS A 178 4.11 0.95 8.67
N LEU A 179 4.27 1.58 7.53
CA LEU A 179 5.55 1.67 6.84
C LEU A 179 6.07 3.11 6.92
N PHE A 180 7.30 3.24 7.39
CA PHE A 180 8.05 4.48 7.43
C PHE A 180 9.26 4.30 6.52
N ILE A 181 9.31 5.03 5.42
CA ILE A 181 10.42 5.03 4.48
C ILE A 181 11.32 6.19 4.91
N ASP A 182 12.51 5.85 5.36
CA ASP A 182 13.49 6.84 5.82
C ASP A 182 14.26 7.40 4.61
N GLU A 183 14.54 6.56 3.61
CA GLU A 183 15.29 6.93 2.41
C GLU A 183 14.90 6.04 1.22
N TRP A 184 14.62 6.65 0.06
CA TRP A 184 14.54 5.99 -1.23
C TRP A 184 15.93 5.98 -1.86
N GLU A 185 16.40 4.81 -2.28
CA GLU A 185 17.65 4.71 -3.03
C GLU A 185 17.35 5.09 -4.49
N THR A 186 17.99 6.16 -4.98
CA THR A 186 17.94 6.55 -6.39
C THR A 186 18.92 5.68 -7.16
N GLN A 187 18.41 4.95 -8.17
CA GLN A 187 19.25 4.29 -9.16
C GLN A 187 19.46 5.19 -10.37
#